data_04d9dc0c26c4f203f74c2560a5e01006
#
_entry.id   04d9dc0c26c4f203f74c2560a5e01006
#
_cell.length_a   1.000
_cell.length_b   1.000
_cell.length_c   1.000
_cell.angle_alpha   90.00
_cell.angle_beta   90.00
_cell.angle_gamma   90.00
#
_symmetry.space_group_name_H-M   'P 1'
#
loop_
_entity.id
_entity.type
_entity.pdbx_description
1 polymer ?
#
loop_
_entity_poly.entity_id
_entity_poly.type
_entity_poly.pdbx_seq_one_letter_code
_entity_poly.pdbx_strand_id
1 'polypeptide(L)'
;MGAPVGNKFWEVRSKHGRDKLFSTPELMWEAACEYFEWCEDNPIIDPRSFGQAKVQRPFTMQGLCAYLGCNTAHFRQFKDTSEKDFSTIISKIEETVFRQKFENAVIGVFKENIIARDLGLVDKVDAKNTNVNHNSTEMSPQEVKKYNEQLESEV
;
A
#
# COMPACT_ATOMS: atom_id res chain seq x y z
N MET A 1 -12.25 -25.30 -3.76
CA MET A 1 -13.60 -24.72 -3.72
C MET A 1 -13.47 -23.23 -3.54
N GLY A 2 -13.81 -22.43 -4.56
CA GLY A 2 -13.82 -20.98 -4.43
C GLY A 2 -14.83 -20.54 -3.38
N ALA A 3 -14.54 -19.42 -2.70
CA ALA A 3 -15.48 -18.84 -1.75
C ALA A 3 -16.80 -18.51 -2.48
N PRO A 4 -17.95 -18.83 -1.89
CA PRO A 4 -19.24 -18.58 -2.54
C PRO A 4 -19.45 -17.09 -2.81
N VAL A 5 -20.15 -16.79 -3.89
CA VAL A 5 -20.50 -15.42 -4.26
C VAL A 5 -21.27 -14.75 -3.12
N GLY A 6 -20.76 -13.60 -2.64
CA GLY A 6 -21.32 -12.90 -1.48
C GLY A 6 -20.64 -13.24 -0.15
N ASN A 7 -19.54 -13.98 -0.16
CA ASN A 7 -18.77 -14.23 1.06
C ASN A 7 -18.23 -12.91 1.63
N LYS A 8 -18.75 -12.58 2.80
CA LYS A 8 -18.31 -11.41 3.56
C LYS A 8 -17.07 -11.80 4.35
N PHE A 9 -15.88 -11.50 3.83
CA PHE A 9 -14.60 -11.88 4.45
C PHE A 9 -14.38 -11.38 5.86
N TRP A 10 -15.09 -10.32 6.24
CA TRP A 10 -15.00 -9.76 7.57
C TRP A 10 -15.81 -10.55 8.63
N GLU A 11 -16.68 -11.45 8.19
CA GLU A 11 -17.35 -12.36 9.10
C GLU A 11 -16.37 -13.46 9.49
N VAL A 12 -15.62 -13.19 10.56
CA VAL A 12 -14.64 -14.11 11.12
C VAL A 12 -15.34 -15.41 11.47
N ARG A 13 -14.99 -16.50 10.81
CA ARG A 13 -15.32 -17.84 11.30
C ARG A 13 -14.58 -18.01 12.62
N SER A 14 -15.32 -18.01 13.72
CA SER A 14 -14.79 -18.34 15.04
C SER A 14 -14.39 -19.82 15.08
N LYS A 15 -13.21 -20.15 14.53
CA LYS A 15 -12.54 -21.41 14.86
C LYS A 15 -11.80 -21.19 16.15
N HIS A 16 -12.40 -21.61 17.24
CA HIS A 16 -11.69 -21.82 18.50
C HIS A 16 -10.78 -23.04 18.34
N GLY A 17 -9.47 -22.79 18.29
CA GLY A 17 -8.46 -23.85 18.31
C GLY A 17 -7.11 -23.30 17.84
N ARG A 18 -6.08 -23.47 18.65
CA ARG A 18 -4.67 -23.15 18.35
C ARG A 18 -4.05 -24.17 17.36
N ASP A 19 -4.78 -24.59 16.36
CA ASP A 19 -4.18 -25.37 15.31
C ASP A 19 -3.28 -24.45 14.48
N LYS A 20 -2.06 -24.92 14.17
CA LYS A 20 -1.19 -24.23 13.21
C LYS A 20 -2.02 -24.02 11.94
N LEU A 21 -2.17 -22.78 11.52
CA LEU A 21 -2.99 -22.43 10.36
C LEU A 21 -2.56 -23.22 9.12
N PHE A 22 -1.26 -23.55 9.06
CA PHE A 22 -0.66 -24.40 8.03
C PHE A 22 0.31 -25.39 8.67
N SER A 23 0.20 -26.64 8.30
CA SER A 23 1.11 -27.70 8.75
C SER A 23 2.38 -27.77 7.87
N THR A 24 2.30 -27.37 6.60
CA THR A 24 3.40 -27.38 5.65
C THR A 24 3.46 -26.11 4.79
N PRO A 25 4.63 -25.74 4.28
CA PRO A 25 4.78 -24.61 3.36
C PRO A 25 3.95 -24.75 2.09
N GLU A 26 3.83 -25.96 1.57
CA GLU A 26 3.05 -26.26 0.36
C GLU A 26 1.57 -25.93 0.55
N LEU A 27 0.98 -26.33 1.69
CA LEU A 27 -0.40 -26.00 2.02
C LEU A 27 -0.64 -24.48 2.15
N MET A 28 0.35 -23.76 2.66
CA MET A 28 0.29 -22.30 2.69
C MET A 28 0.28 -21.70 1.28
N TRP A 29 1.10 -22.23 0.38
CA TRP A 29 1.13 -21.79 -1.00
C TRP A 29 -0.17 -22.11 -1.75
N GLU A 30 -0.70 -23.33 -1.58
CA GLU A 30 -1.99 -23.73 -2.17
C GLU A 30 -3.11 -22.80 -1.72
N ALA A 31 -3.19 -22.52 -0.42
CA ALA A 31 -4.19 -21.61 0.13
C ALA A 31 -4.05 -20.16 -0.40
N ALA A 32 -2.81 -19.71 -0.65
CA ALA A 32 -2.57 -18.42 -1.29
C ALA A 32 -3.02 -18.43 -2.77
N CYS A 33 -2.77 -19.51 -3.51
CA CYS A 33 -3.24 -19.67 -4.88
C CYS A 33 -4.78 -19.65 -4.96
N GLU A 34 -5.47 -20.32 -4.04
CA GLU A 34 -6.94 -20.26 -3.96
C GLU A 34 -7.45 -18.83 -3.74
N TYR A 35 -6.76 -18.04 -2.91
CA TYR A 35 -7.10 -16.63 -2.74
C TYR A 35 -6.87 -15.82 -4.01
N PHE A 36 -5.79 -16.06 -4.75
CA PHE A 36 -5.50 -15.36 -6.00
C PHE A 36 -6.54 -15.68 -7.07
N GLU A 37 -6.88 -16.96 -7.27
CA GLU A 37 -7.95 -17.38 -8.16
C GLU A 37 -9.29 -16.75 -7.75
N TRP A 38 -9.58 -16.74 -6.45
CA TRP A 38 -10.78 -16.08 -5.97
C TRP A 38 -10.81 -14.58 -6.31
N CYS A 39 -9.68 -13.87 -6.21
CA CYS A 39 -9.59 -12.46 -6.59
C CYS A 39 -9.87 -12.24 -8.08
N GLU A 40 -9.42 -13.16 -8.94
CA GLU A 40 -9.66 -13.12 -10.39
C GLU A 40 -11.13 -13.36 -10.73
N ASP A 41 -11.76 -14.31 -10.05
CA ASP A 41 -13.16 -14.65 -10.23
C ASP A 41 -14.13 -13.64 -9.63
N ASN A 42 -13.66 -12.80 -8.72
CA ASN A 42 -14.48 -11.82 -8.00
C ASN A 42 -13.96 -10.38 -8.20
N PRO A 43 -14.08 -9.83 -9.42
CA PRO A 43 -13.68 -8.46 -9.69
C PRO A 43 -14.47 -7.46 -8.84
N ILE A 44 -13.91 -6.27 -8.63
CA ILE A 44 -14.61 -5.16 -8.00
C ILE A 44 -15.56 -4.56 -9.02
N ILE A 45 -16.82 -4.42 -8.63
CA ILE A 45 -17.83 -3.78 -9.46
C ILE A 45 -17.93 -2.30 -9.05
N ASP A 46 -17.76 -1.39 -10.01
CA ASP A 46 -18.00 0.04 -9.74
C ASP A 46 -19.53 0.27 -9.67
N PRO A 47 -20.06 0.63 -8.48
CA PRO A 47 -21.50 0.83 -8.32
C PRO A 47 -22.03 1.99 -9.16
N ARG A 48 -21.18 2.93 -9.55
CA ARG A 48 -21.55 4.09 -10.39
C ARG A 48 -21.77 3.71 -11.85
N SER A 49 -21.25 2.57 -12.27
CA SER A 49 -21.39 2.05 -13.64
C SER A 49 -22.63 1.20 -13.86
N PHE A 50 -23.57 1.16 -12.93
CA PHE A 50 -24.73 0.28 -12.98
C PHE A 50 -24.36 -1.21 -13.15
N GLY A 51 -23.23 -1.62 -12.57
CA GLY A 51 -22.75 -2.99 -12.62
C GLY A 51 -22.03 -3.40 -13.90
N GLN A 52 -21.78 -2.49 -14.82
CA GLN A 52 -21.12 -2.79 -16.10
C GLN A 52 -19.60 -2.73 -16.02
N ALA A 53 -19.03 -1.82 -15.25
CA ALA A 53 -17.59 -1.69 -15.11
C ALA A 53 -17.07 -2.65 -14.02
N LYS A 54 -16.32 -3.66 -14.46
CA LYS A 54 -15.61 -4.60 -13.60
C LYS A 54 -14.13 -4.27 -13.61
N VAL A 55 -13.56 -4.10 -12.45
CA VAL A 55 -12.12 -3.87 -12.26
C VAL A 55 -11.53 -5.08 -11.57
N GLN A 56 -10.41 -5.57 -12.05
CA GLN A 56 -9.69 -6.67 -11.41
C GLN A 56 -9.44 -6.34 -9.93
N ARG A 57 -9.65 -7.32 -9.07
CA ARG A 57 -9.39 -7.16 -7.64
C ARG A 57 -7.87 -7.22 -7.39
N PRO A 58 -7.26 -6.20 -6.77
CA PRO A 58 -5.85 -6.26 -6.43
C PRO A 58 -5.59 -7.32 -5.37
N PHE A 59 -4.50 -8.04 -5.50
CA PHE A 59 -4.00 -8.92 -4.46
C PHE A 59 -3.47 -8.07 -3.31
N THR A 60 -3.82 -8.41 -2.08
CA THR A 60 -3.33 -7.73 -0.88
C THR A 60 -3.03 -8.73 0.22
N MET A 61 -2.00 -8.45 1.02
CA MET A 61 -1.70 -9.29 2.19
C MET A 61 -2.84 -9.27 3.21
N GLN A 62 -3.51 -8.13 3.36
CA GLN A 62 -4.68 -8.00 4.23
C GLN A 62 -5.85 -8.84 3.72
N GLY A 63 -6.09 -8.83 2.40
CA GLY A 63 -7.13 -9.65 1.78
C GLY A 63 -6.84 -11.14 1.90
N LEU A 64 -5.58 -11.55 1.69
CA LEU A 64 -5.15 -12.93 1.89
C LEU A 64 -5.39 -13.38 3.34
N CYS A 65 -4.94 -12.58 4.31
CA CYS A 65 -5.12 -12.93 5.72
C CYS A 65 -6.60 -13.00 6.11
N ALA A 66 -7.44 -12.10 5.60
CA ALA A 66 -8.88 -12.15 5.82
C ALA A 66 -9.50 -13.42 5.19
N TYR A 67 -9.08 -13.80 3.99
CA TYR A 67 -9.51 -15.01 3.31
C TYR A 67 -9.16 -16.28 4.09
N LEU A 68 -7.94 -16.31 4.65
CA LEU A 68 -7.42 -17.42 5.43
C LEU A 68 -7.93 -17.44 6.89
N GLY A 69 -8.58 -16.37 7.34
CA GLY A 69 -9.07 -16.24 8.72
C GLY A 69 -7.95 -15.97 9.73
N CYS A 70 -6.87 -15.33 9.30
CA CYS A 70 -5.77 -14.89 10.16
C CYS A 70 -5.61 -13.37 10.11
N ASN A 71 -4.63 -12.83 10.82
CA ASN A 71 -4.25 -11.43 10.72
C ASN A 71 -2.83 -11.28 10.18
N THR A 72 -2.51 -10.10 9.68
CA THR A 72 -1.20 -9.81 9.06
C THR A 72 -0.05 -9.89 10.06
N ALA A 73 -0.29 -9.60 11.34
CA ALA A 73 0.71 -9.72 12.38
C ALA A 73 1.09 -11.19 12.62
N HIS A 74 0.10 -12.09 12.67
CA HIS A 74 0.33 -13.53 12.78
C HIS A 74 1.11 -14.08 11.58
N PHE A 75 0.78 -13.60 10.39
CA PHE A 75 1.48 -14.00 9.16
C PHE A 75 2.95 -13.54 9.15
N ARG A 76 3.25 -12.32 9.65
CA ARG A 76 4.62 -11.83 9.83
C ARG A 76 5.39 -12.62 10.88
N GLN A 77 4.77 -12.91 12.04
CA GLN A 77 5.39 -13.76 13.06
C GLN A 77 5.76 -15.13 12.49
N PHE A 78 4.91 -15.67 11.62
CA PHE A 78 5.17 -16.93 10.96
C PHE A 78 6.40 -16.88 10.05
N LYS A 79 6.62 -15.74 9.39
CA LYS A 79 7.82 -15.48 8.58
C LYS A 79 9.10 -15.41 9.44
N ASP A 80 9.01 -14.77 10.61
CA ASP A 80 10.17 -14.49 11.47
C ASP A 80 10.58 -15.68 12.32
N THR A 81 9.62 -16.48 12.78
CA THR A 81 9.83 -17.59 13.74
C THR A 81 9.81 -18.97 13.11
N SER A 82 9.43 -19.06 11.86
CA SER A 82 9.23 -20.34 11.17
C SER A 82 10.50 -20.86 10.53
N GLU A 83 10.48 -22.14 10.25
CA GLU A 83 11.52 -22.81 9.47
C GLU A 83 11.74 -22.10 8.13
N LYS A 84 12.96 -22.19 7.62
CA LYS A 84 13.41 -21.50 6.41
C LYS A 84 12.48 -21.69 5.19
N ASP A 85 11.82 -22.83 5.10
CA ASP A 85 10.91 -23.16 3.99
C ASP A 85 9.64 -22.31 3.99
N PHE A 86 9.06 -22.01 5.16
CA PHE A 86 7.93 -21.09 5.28
C PHE A 86 8.30 -19.65 4.91
N SER A 87 9.47 -19.19 5.33
CA SER A 87 9.97 -17.86 4.97
C SER A 87 10.07 -17.71 3.45
N THR A 88 10.55 -18.74 2.74
CA THR A 88 10.64 -18.76 1.28
C THR A 88 9.26 -18.66 0.62
N ILE A 89 8.29 -19.43 1.11
CA ILE A 89 6.91 -19.39 0.58
C ILE A 89 6.24 -18.04 0.83
N ILE A 90 6.43 -17.46 2.02
CA ILE A 90 5.87 -16.14 2.34
C ILE A 90 6.48 -15.07 1.42
N SER A 91 7.79 -15.11 1.19
CA SER A 91 8.44 -14.19 0.24
C SER A 91 7.88 -14.34 -1.18
N LYS A 92 7.66 -15.57 -1.63
CA LYS A 92 7.03 -15.84 -2.94
C LYS A 92 5.61 -15.29 -3.03
N ILE A 93 4.82 -15.38 -1.97
CA ILE A 93 3.47 -14.79 -1.88
C ILE A 93 3.55 -13.26 -1.98
N GLU A 94 4.44 -12.64 -1.18
CA GLU A 94 4.64 -11.19 -1.18
C GLU A 94 5.09 -10.67 -2.56
N GLU A 95 5.99 -11.38 -3.23
CA GLU A 95 6.43 -11.06 -4.59
C GLU A 95 5.30 -11.20 -5.62
N THR A 96 4.45 -12.20 -5.50
CA THR A 96 3.28 -12.38 -6.36
C THR A 96 2.29 -11.22 -6.20
N VAL A 97 2.03 -10.83 -4.95
CA VAL A 97 1.18 -9.67 -4.62
C VAL A 97 1.78 -8.37 -5.19
N PHE A 98 3.08 -8.16 -5.00
CA PHE A 98 3.78 -7.00 -5.53
C PHE A 98 3.68 -6.93 -7.05
N ARG A 99 4.01 -8.04 -7.74
CA ARG A 99 4.04 -8.10 -9.19
C ARG A 99 2.68 -7.83 -9.81
N GLN A 100 1.62 -8.45 -9.32
CA GLN A 100 0.27 -8.22 -9.82
C GLN A 100 -0.16 -6.75 -9.72
N LYS A 101 0.14 -6.10 -8.59
CA LYS A 101 -0.17 -4.68 -8.40
C LYS A 101 0.64 -3.79 -9.33
N PHE A 102 1.93 -4.07 -9.45
CA PHE A 102 2.84 -3.29 -10.29
C PHE A 102 2.47 -3.40 -11.77
N GLU A 103 2.31 -4.62 -12.28
CA GLU A 103 1.95 -4.86 -13.67
C GLU A 103 0.61 -4.22 -14.05
N ASN A 104 -0.41 -4.33 -13.19
CA ASN A 104 -1.71 -3.71 -13.43
C ASN A 104 -1.70 -2.18 -13.30
N ALA A 105 -0.81 -1.61 -12.51
CA ALA A 105 -0.60 -0.16 -12.48
C ALA A 105 0.09 0.34 -13.76
N VAL A 106 1.09 -0.41 -14.27
CA VAL A 106 1.80 -0.07 -15.51
C VAL A 106 0.85 -0.01 -16.71
N ILE A 107 -0.10 -0.93 -16.82
CA ILE A 107 -1.08 -0.95 -17.90
C ILE A 107 -2.35 -0.11 -17.63
N GLY A 108 -2.38 0.60 -16.49
CA GLY A 108 -3.46 1.52 -16.15
C GLY A 108 -4.76 0.88 -15.66
N VAL A 109 -4.76 -0.42 -15.31
CA VAL A 109 -5.92 -1.10 -14.69
C VAL A 109 -6.10 -0.61 -13.27
N PHE A 110 -5.01 -0.48 -12.52
CA PHE A 110 -5.02 0.13 -11.18
C PHE A 110 -4.55 1.58 -11.24
N LYS A 111 -5.04 2.39 -10.32
CA LYS A 111 -4.58 3.78 -10.18
C LYS A 111 -3.14 3.79 -9.67
N GLU A 112 -2.22 4.21 -10.53
CA GLU A 112 -0.78 4.21 -10.31
C GLU A 112 -0.33 4.88 -9.02
N ASN A 113 -0.89 6.05 -8.69
CA ASN A 113 -0.53 6.78 -7.48
C ASN A 113 -0.95 6.08 -6.17
N ILE A 114 -2.03 5.30 -6.19
CA ILE A 114 -2.45 4.50 -5.04
C ILE A 114 -1.50 3.31 -4.88
N ILE A 115 -1.22 2.62 -5.99
CA ILE A 115 -0.33 1.45 -5.98
C ILE A 115 1.11 1.85 -5.63
N ALA A 116 1.62 2.97 -6.18
CA ALA A 116 2.94 3.46 -5.84
C ALA A 116 3.12 3.71 -4.34
N ARG A 117 2.11 4.28 -3.68
CA ARG A 117 2.11 4.49 -2.22
C ARG A 117 2.04 3.18 -1.45
N ASP A 118 1.20 2.24 -1.87
CA ASP A 118 1.05 0.93 -1.24
C ASP A 118 2.32 0.09 -1.37
N LEU A 119 3.00 0.16 -2.52
CA LEU A 119 4.26 -0.54 -2.76
C LEU A 119 5.49 0.21 -2.20
N GLY A 120 5.31 1.41 -1.65
CA GLY A 120 6.40 2.23 -1.12
C GLY A 120 7.34 2.79 -2.21
N LEU A 121 6.87 2.85 -3.46
CA LEU A 121 7.57 3.48 -4.58
C LEU A 121 7.37 4.99 -4.47
N VAL A 122 8.19 5.64 -3.64
CA VAL A 122 8.16 7.10 -3.49
C VAL A 122 9.11 7.71 -4.50
N ASP A 123 8.65 8.68 -5.28
CA ASP A 123 9.54 9.58 -5.96
C ASP A 123 10.43 10.24 -4.89
N LYS A 124 11.73 10.01 -4.95
CA LYS A 124 12.68 10.76 -4.15
C LYS A 124 12.70 12.19 -4.70
N VAL A 125 11.71 12.97 -4.30
CA VAL A 125 11.81 14.41 -4.41
C VAL A 125 12.87 14.79 -3.38
N ASP A 126 14.11 14.99 -3.82
CA ASP A 126 15.06 15.79 -3.09
C ASP A 126 14.43 17.18 -3.00
N ALA A 127 13.57 17.38 -2.04
CA ALA A 127 13.18 18.68 -1.58
C ALA A 127 14.47 19.27 -0.98
N LYS A 128 15.36 19.81 -1.83
CA LYS A 128 16.23 20.89 -1.44
C LYS A 128 15.27 21.99 -1.01
N ASN A 129 14.90 21.93 0.25
CA ASN A 129 14.28 23.04 0.94
C ASN A 129 15.38 24.12 0.99
N THR A 130 15.54 24.84 -0.13
CA THR A 130 16.13 26.15 -0.10
C THR A 130 15.11 27.02 0.62
N ASN A 131 15.05 26.84 1.94
CA ASN A 131 14.64 27.90 2.82
C ASN A 131 15.65 29.01 2.54
N VAL A 132 15.41 29.78 1.50
CA VAL A 132 15.88 31.14 1.43
C VAL A 132 15.13 31.81 2.55
N ASN A 133 15.73 31.74 3.76
CA ASN A 133 15.44 32.71 4.78
C ASN A 133 15.72 34.05 4.09
N HIS A 134 14.68 34.63 3.53
CA HIS A 134 14.60 36.07 3.46
C HIS A 134 14.56 36.49 4.93
N ASN A 135 15.74 36.53 5.54
CA ASN A 135 15.99 37.49 6.57
C ASN A 135 15.70 38.82 5.86
N SER A 136 14.45 39.24 5.94
CA SER A 136 14.14 40.66 5.92
C SER A 136 14.97 41.18 7.08
N THR A 137 16.16 41.63 6.78
CA THR A 137 16.92 42.46 7.66
C THR A 137 16.01 43.63 7.90
N GLU A 138 15.30 43.61 9.02
CA GLU A 138 14.55 44.80 9.46
C GLU A 138 15.61 45.88 9.56
N MET A 139 15.57 46.80 8.58
CA MET A 139 16.47 47.94 8.59
C MET A 139 16.27 48.65 9.92
N SER A 140 17.36 48.90 10.63
CA SER A 140 17.27 49.61 11.86
C SER A 140 16.63 50.99 11.64
N PRO A 141 15.95 51.59 12.60
CA PRO A 141 15.34 52.90 12.44
C PRO A 141 16.30 53.98 11.94
N GLN A 142 17.59 53.81 12.18
CA GLN A 142 18.66 54.72 11.75
C GLN A 142 18.98 54.52 10.23
N GLU A 143 18.95 53.32 9.74
CA GLU A 143 19.15 53.00 8.32
C GLU A 143 17.96 53.47 7.47
N VAL A 144 16.75 53.33 7.96
CA VAL A 144 15.54 53.88 7.32
C VAL A 144 15.59 55.38 7.21
N LYS A 145 16.05 56.11 8.25
CA LYS A 145 16.24 57.58 8.19
C LYS A 145 17.27 57.97 7.16
N LYS A 146 18.40 57.29 7.12
CA LYS A 146 19.49 57.56 6.15
C LYS A 146 19.04 57.31 4.73
N TYR A 147 18.24 56.30 4.50
CA TYR A 147 17.67 56.00 3.18
C TYR A 147 16.67 57.06 2.71
N ASN A 148 15.81 57.54 3.62
CA ASN A 148 14.86 58.62 3.30
C ASN A 148 15.55 59.97 3.04
N GLU A 149 16.60 60.30 3.80
CA GLU A 149 17.41 61.51 3.59
C GLU A 149 18.15 61.48 2.23
N GLN A 150 18.56 60.31 1.76
CA GLN A 150 19.17 60.16 0.43
C GLN A 150 18.12 60.37 -0.67
N LEU A 151 16.90 59.87 -0.52
CA LEU A 151 15.82 60.07 -1.47
C LEU A 151 15.38 61.54 -1.59
N GLU A 152 15.40 62.29 -0.48
CA GLU A 152 15.08 63.73 -0.46
C GLU A 152 16.18 64.62 -1.03
N SER A 153 17.39 64.12 -1.14
CA SER A 153 18.55 64.88 -1.72
C SER A 153 18.69 64.71 -3.25
N GLU A 154 17.94 63.78 -3.85
CA GLU A 154 17.95 63.51 -5.29
C GLU A 154 16.78 64.16 -6.05
N VAL A 155 15.94 64.98 -5.38
CA VAL A 155 14.87 65.78 -5.96
C VAL A 155 15.29 67.25 -5.96
#